data_70e477224fbf7fd9252275f0d76cb36c
#
_entry.id   70e477224fbf7fd9252275f0d76cb36c
#
_cell.length_a   1.000
_cell.length_b   1.000
_cell.length_c   1.000
_cell.angle_alpha   90.00
_cell.angle_beta   90.00
_cell.angle_gamma   90.00
#
_symmetry.space_group_name_H-M   'P 1'
#
loop_
_entity.id
_entity.type
_entity.pdbx_description
1 polymer ?
#
loop_
_entity_poly.entity_id
_entity_poly.type
_entity_poly.pdbx_seq_one_letter_code
_entity_poly.pdbx_strand_id
1 'polypeptide(L)'
;MKVRAIAKEFPTRPKLDVITLYAAKPVEQQQQVFRKTGDNCRKVVLATNIAETSVTISGVRHVIDSCRVKAKLHKSGAGLDLLKVIKVSKAQANQRTGRAGRESEGTCYRLITSK
;
A
#
# COMPACT_ATOMS: atom_id res chain seq x y z
N MET A 1 -15.72 -4.44 -1.75
CA MET A 1 -14.53 -3.80 -2.36
C MET A 1 -14.40 -4.21 -3.83
N LYS A 2 -14.04 -3.26 -4.68
CA LYS A 2 -13.89 -3.50 -6.12
C LYS A 2 -12.89 -4.60 -6.46
N VAL A 3 -11.80 -4.71 -5.70
CA VAL A 3 -10.77 -5.74 -5.94
C VAL A 3 -11.36 -7.14 -5.82
N ARG A 4 -12.16 -7.40 -4.79
CA ARG A 4 -12.81 -8.70 -4.59
C ARG A 4 -13.86 -8.98 -5.65
N ALA A 5 -14.60 -7.96 -6.07
CA ALA A 5 -15.61 -8.10 -7.13
C ALA A 5 -14.97 -8.47 -8.46
N ILE A 6 -13.86 -7.81 -8.81
CA ILE A 6 -13.10 -8.12 -10.03
C ILE A 6 -12.55 -9.55 -9.98
N ALA A 7 -12.03 -9.97 -8.82
CA ALA A 7 -11.48 -11.32 -8.67
C ALA A 7 -12.52 -12.41 -8.95
N LYS A 8 -13.80 -12.18 -8.64
CA LYS A 8 -14.88 -13.12 -8.90
C LYS A 8 -15.16 -13.34 -10.38
N GLU A 9 -14.80 -12.37 -11.23
CA GLU A 9 -14.94 -12.48 -12.67
C GLU A 9 -13.91 -13.41 -13.33
N PHE A 10 -12.86 -13.81 -12.57
CA PHE A 10 -11.76 -14.64 -13.04
C PHE A 10 -11.58 -15.87 -12.17
N PRO A 11 -12.54 -16.82 -12.15
CA PRO A 11 -12.52 -17.93 -11.20
C PRO A 11 -11.36 -18.92 -11.41
N THR A 12 -10.71 -18.91 -12.58
CA THR A 12 -9.56 -19.77 -12.85
C THR A 12 -8.24 -19.23 -12.29
N ARG A 13 -8.24 -17.97 -11.81
CA ARG A 13 -7.06 -17.35 -11.21
C ARG A 13 -7.00 -17.62 -9.71
N PRO A 14 -5.81 -17.48 -9.08
CA PRO A 14 -5.71 -17.62 -7.64
C PRO A 14 -6.69 -16.72 -6.90
N LYS A 15 -7.22 -17.19 -5.80
CA LYS A 15 -8.06 -16.38 -4.91
C LYS A 15 -7.26 -15.23 -4.36
N LEU A 16 -7.88 -14.06 -4.21
CA LEU A 16 -7.25 -12.91 -3.59
C LEU A 16 -7.55 -12.89 -2.10
N ASP A 17 -6.50 -12.78 -1.32
CA ASP A 17 -6.57 -12.50 0.11
C ASP A 17 -6.28 -11.01 0.31
N VAL A 18 -7.34 -10.21 0.41
CA VAL A 18 -7.23 -8.75 0.48
C VAL A 18 -7.20 -8.31 1.94
N ILE A 19 -6.10 -7.68 2.33
CA ILE A 19 -5.86 -7.19 3.68
C ILE A 19 -5.68 -5.68 3.63
N THR A 20 -6.33 -4.95 4.55
CA THR A 20 -6.13 -3.52 4.69
C THR A 20 -5.15 -3.23 5.81
N LEU A 21 -4.31 -2.20 5.63
CA LEU A 21 -3.30 -1.80 6.61
C LEU A 21 -3.26 -0.28 6.73
N TYR A 22 -3.60 0.24 7.91
CA TYR A 22 -3.57 1.67 8.21
C TYR A 22 -3.28 1.87 9.71
N ALA A 23 -2.74 3.05 10.06
CA ALA A 23 -2.22 3.29 11.42
C ALA A 23 -3.29 3.15 12.53
N ALA A 24 -4.52 3.57 12.26
CA ALA A 24 -5.60 3.51 13.25
C ALA A 24 -6.21 2.11 13.43
N LYS A 25 -5.82 1.15 12.59
CA LYS A 25 -6.31 -0.23 12.70
C LYS A 25 -5.77 -0.87 13.98
N PRO A 26 -6.60 -1.62 14.74
CA PRO A 26 -6.12 -2.31 15.94
C PRO A 26 -4.90 -3.19 15.67
N VAL A 27 -3.94 -3.24 16.61
CA VAL A 27 -2.67 -3.95 16.43
C VAL A 27 -2.88 -5.42 16.08
N GLU A 28 -3.82 -6.09 16.73
CA GLU A 28 -4.14 -7.49 16.45
C GLU A 28 -4.58 -7.70 15.01
N GLN A 29 -5.32 -6.73 14.45
CA GLN A 29 -5.77 -6.80 13.07
C GLN A 29 -4.65 -6.41 12.08
N GLN A 30 -3.73 -5.53 12.48
CA GLN A 30 -2.56 -5.22 11.66
C GLN A 30 -1.68 -6.44 11.44
N GLN A 31 -1.59 -7.33 12.43
CA GLN A 31 -0.77 -8.53 12.34
C GLN A 31 -1.24 -9.52 11.27
N GLN A 32 -2.46 -9.41 10.79
CA GLN A 32 -2.96 -10.25 9.71
C GLN A 32 -2.10 -10.15 8.45
N VAL A 33 -1.47 -9.02 8.22
CA VAL A 33 -0.61 -8.79 7.05
C VAL A 33 0.62 -9.70 7.05
N PHE A 34 1.04 -10.19 8.22
CA PHE A 34 2.21 -11.05 8.37
C PHE A 34 1.89 -12.55 8.21
N ARG A 35 0.62 -12.92 8.15
CA ARG A 35 0.25 -14.32 8.00
C ARG A 35 0.61 -14.83 6.62
N LYS A 36 1.05 -16.08 6.57
CA LYS A 36 1.27 -16.75 5.29
C LYS A 36 -0.05 -16.92 4.57
N THR A 37 -0.01 -16.65 3.28
CA THR A 37 -1.15 -16.88 2.40
C THR A 37 -1.25 -18.36 2.11
N GLY A 38 -2.47 -18.89 2.08
CA GLY A 38 -2.71 -20.29 1.71
C GLY A 38 -2.30 -20.59 0.27
N ASP A 39 -2.22 -21.88 -0.05
CA ASP A 39 -1.92 -22.32 -1.41
C ASP A 39 -2.99 -21.82 -2.37
N ASN A 40 -2.54 -21.46 -3.59
CA ASN A 40 -3.41 -20.93 -4.64
C ASN A 40 -4.15 -19.64 -4.24
N CYS A 41 -3.57 -18.89 -3.33
CA CYS A 41 -4.06 -17.58 -2.92
C CYS A 41 -2.99 -16.51 -3.14
N ARG A 42 -3.42 -15.32 -3.53
CA ARG A 42 -2.53 -14.17 -3.66
C ARG A 42 -2.91 -13.12 -2.65
N LYS A 43 -1.95 -12.74 -1.82
CA LYS A 43 -2.13 -11.66 -0.85
C LYS A 43 -2.07 -10.31 -1.55
N VAL A 44 -3.06 -9.48 -1.28
CA VAL A 44 -3.09 -8.08 -1.72
C VAL A 44 -3.23 -7.20 -0.49
N VAL A 45 -2.25 -6.34 -0.25
CA VAL A 45 -2.27 -5.42 0.88
C VAL A 45 -2.65 -4.03 0.38
N LEU A 46 -3.78 -3.53 0.85
CA LEU A 46 -4.22 -2.16 0.59
C LEU A 46 -3.78 -1.32 1.78
N ALA A 47 -2.77 -0.50 1.59
CA ALA A 47 -2.13 0.20 2.68
C ALA A 47 -2.10 1.72 2.45
N THR A 48 -2.13 2.44 3.56
CA THR A 48 -1.73 3.84 3.59
C THR A 48 -0.20 3.92 3.65
N ASN A 49 0.35 5.11 3.85
CA ASN A 49 1.80 5.29 3.95
C ASN A 49 2.46 4.59 5.15
N ILE A 50 1.70 3.96 6.04
CA ILE A 50 2.27 3.13 7.12
C ILE A 50 3.18 2.03 6.57
N ALA A 51 2.84 1.46 5.43
CA ALA A 51 3.64 0.40 4.80
C ALA A 51 4.93 0.93 4.15
N GLU A 52 5.09 2.23 4.05
CA GLU A 52 6.27 2.85 3.46
C GLU A 52 7.51 2.70 4.36
N THR A 53 7.36 2.94 5.65
CA THR A 53 8.49 2.96 6.60
C THR A 53 8.25 2.17 7.88
N SER A 54 7.03 2.11 8.38
CA SER A 54 6.74 1.64 9.75
C SER A 54 6.57 0.13 9.86
N VAL A 55 6.26 -0.54 8.76
CA VAL A 55 5.95 -1.96 8.76
C VAL A 55 6.74 -2.65 7.66
N THR A 56 7.37 -3.77 7.97
CA THR A 56 8.07 -4.61 6.99
C THR A 56 7.23 -5.84 6.69
N ILE A 57 6.81 -5.97 5.44
CA ILE A 57 6.01 -7.10 4.98
C ILE A 57 6.90 -7.98 4.11
N SER A 58 7.07 -9.24 4.52
CA SER A 58 7.89 -10.20 3.79
C SER A 58 7.22 -10.65 2.49
N GLY A 59 8.05 -10.91 1.47
CA GLY A 59 7.58 -11.51 0.23
C GLY A 59 6.87 -10.59 -0.73
N VAL A 60 6.95 -9.28 -0.52
CA VAL A 60 6.36 -8.30 -1.45
C VAL A 60 7.14 -8.30 -2.75
N ARG A 61 6.49 -8.65 -3.85
CA ARG A 61 7.09 -8.65 -5.19
C ARG A 61 6.59 -7.53 -6.09
N HIS A 62 5.38 -7.04 -5.83
CA HIS A 62 4.77 -6.02 -6.64
C HIS A 62 4.27 -4.89 -5.75
N VAL A 63 4.62 -3.67 -6.12
CA VAL A 63 4.11 -2.46 -5.48
C VAL A 63 3.34 -1.68 -6.54
N ILE A 64 2.10 -1.32 -6.20
CA ILE A 64 1.30 -0.41 -7.03
C ILE A 64 1.20 0.88 -6.24
N ASP A 65 1.84 1.92 -6.74
CA ASP A 65 1.96 3.20 -6.05
C ASP A 65 1.09 4.25 -6.73
N SER A 66 0.11 4.75 -6.00
CA SER A 66 -0.72 5.87 -6.49
C SER A 66 0.09 7.18 -6.62
N CYS A 67 1.26 7.22 -5.99
CA CYS A 67 2.12 8.41 -5.89
C CYS A 67 1.43 9.58 -5.20
N ARG A 68 0.46 9.28 -4.33
CA ARG A 68 -0.29 10.24 -3.55
C ARG A 68 -0.16 9.94 -2.07
N VAL A 69 -0.26 10.99 -1.27
CA VAL A 69 -0.25 10.90 0.19
C VAL A 69 -1.13 12.00 0.76
N LYS A 70 -1.81 11.69 1.86
CA LYS A 70 -2.48 12.73 2.67
C LYS A 70 -1.42 13.43 3.50
N ALA A 71 -1.31 14.74 3.33
CA ALA A 71 -0.42 15.58 4.10
C ALA A 71 -1.21 16.59 4.91
N LYS A 72 -0.73 16.84 6.12
CA LYS A 72 -1.27 17.87 6.99
C LYS A 72 -0.63 19.20 6.61
N LEU A 73 -1.42 20.11 6.09
CA LEU A 73 -0.95 21.44 5.70
C LEU A 73 -1.39 22.44 6.75
N HIS A 74 -0.42 23.18 7.28
CA HIS A 74 -0.70 24.28 8.20
C HIS A 74 -1.03 25.55 7.41
N LYS A 75 -2.26 26.05 7.56
CA LYS A 75 -2.64 27.31 6.92
C LYS A 75 -2.27 28.46 7.83
N SER A 76 -1.32 29.28 7.37
CA SER A 76 -0.86 30.47 8.07
C SER A 76 -2.00 31.43 8.36
N GLY A 77 -2.10 31.89 9.61
CA GLY A 77 -3.09 32.87 10.05
C GLY A 77 -4.45 32.32 10.47
N ALA A 78 -4.77 31.09 10.19
CA ALA A 78 -6.06 30.50 10.55
C ALA A 78 -6.01 29.53 11.74
N GLY A 79 -4.81 29.12 12.19
CA GLY A 79 -4.66 28.15 13.27
C GLY A 79 -5.25 26.77 12.97
N LEU A 80 -5.58 26.50 11.70
CA LEU A 80 -6.22 25.26 11.28
C LEU A 80 -5.27 24.44 10.42
N ASP A 81 -5.21 23.14 10.71
CA ASP A 81 -4.52 22.18 9.87
C ASP A 81 -5.50 21.61 8.84
N LEU A 82 -5.07 21.57 7.59
CA LEU A 82 -5.84 20.98 6.50
C LEU A 82 -5.19 19.67 6.06
N LEU A 83 -6.00 18.63 5.90
CA LEU A 83 -5.57 17.38 5.28
C LEU A 83 -5.81 17.49 3.79
N LYS A 84 -4.74 17.34 3.01
CA LYS A 84 -4.82 17.40 1.55
C LYS A 84 -4.08 16.23 0.93
N VAL A 85 -4.63 15.68 -0.13
CA VAL A 85 -3.95 14.66 -0.93
C VAL A 85 -2.99 15.35 -1.89
N ILE A 86 -1.70 15.05 -1.76
CA ILE A 86 -0.63 15.65 -2.59
C ILE A 86 0.21 14.55 -3.23
N LYS A 87 1.05 14.93 -4.18
CA LYS A 87 2.04 14.03 -4.76
C LYS A 87 3.11 13.69 -3.72
N VAL A 88 3.55 12.44 -3.72
CA VAL A 88 4.68 12.03 -2.87
C VAL A 88 5.98 12.64 -3.38
N SER A 89 6.96 12.78 -2.47
CA SER A 89 8.32 13.13 -2.85
C SER A 89 9.00 11.97 -3.59
N LYS A 90 10.10 12.25 -4.28
CA LYS A 90 10.92 11.19 -4.90
C LYS A 90 11.44 10.21 -3.86
N ALA A 91 11.85 10.70 -2.69
CA ALA A 91 12.32 9.86 -1.61
C ALA A 91 11.24 8.89 -1.12
N GLN A 92 10.02 9.38 -0.92
CA GLN A 92 8.89 8.53 -0.53
C GLN A 92 8.56 7.50 -1.61
N ALA A 93 8.55 7.90 -2.88
CA ALA A 93 8.31 6.98 -3.99
C ALA A 93 9.37 5.88 -4.03
N ASN A 94 10.63 6.21 -3.79
CA ASN A 94 11.70 5.22 -3.75
C ASN A 94 11.58 4.28 -2.55
N GLN A 95 11.16 4.77 -1.39
CA GLN A 95 10.89 3.92 -0.22
C GLN A 95 9.76 2.92 -0.51
N ARG A 96 8.70 3.35 -1.17
CA ARG A 96 7.60 2.47 -1.59
C ARG A 96 8.08 1.40 -2.57
N THR A 97 8.86 1.80 -3.56
CA THR A 97 9.47 0.87 -4.52
C THR A 97 10.35 -0.16 -3.82
N GLY A 98 11.14 0.27 -2.85
CA GLY A 98 12.06 -0.59 -2.11
C GLY A 98 11.38 -1.71 -1.34
N ARG A 99 10.07 -1.63 -1.09
CA ARG A 99 9.33 -2.71 -0.44
C ARG A 99 9.24 -3.96 -1.30
N ALA A 100 9.25 -3.81 -2.62
CA ALA A 100 9.19 -4.94 -3.54
C ALA A 100 10.55 -5.63 -3.77
N GLY A 101 11.65 -4.95 -3.49
CA GLY A 101 12.98 -5.44 -3.85
C GLY A 101 13.82 -6.01 -2.70
N ARG A 102 13.23 -6.31 -1.53
CA ARG A 102 14.01 -6.68 -0.35
C ARG A 102 14.53 -8.11 -0.34
N GLU A 103 13.70 -9.07 -0.71
CA GLU A 103 14.02 -10.49 -0.61
C GLU A 103 14.26 -11.13 -1.97
N SER A 104 13.68 -10.56 -3.01
CA SER A 104 13.80 -11.04 -4.39
C SER A 104 13.52 -9.90 -5.34
N GLU A 105 13.74 -10.12 -6.62
CA GLU A 105 13.38 -9.15 -7.64
C GLU A 105 11.90 -8.79 -7.55
N GLY A 106 11.60 -7.51 -7.67
CA GLY A 106 10.24 -7.00 -7.62
C GLY A 106 10.01 -5.94 -8.68
N THR A 107 8.75 -5.55 -8.83
CA THR A 107 8.32 -4.53 -9.79
C THR A 107 7.47 -3.50 -9.08
N CYS A 108 7.69 -2.23 -9.40
CA CYS A 108 6.86 -1.13 -8.92
C CYS A 108 6.14 -0.48 -10.09
N TYR A 109 4.83 -0.37 -9.97
CA TYR A 109 3.97 0.28 -10.95
C TYR A 109 3.52 1.62 -10.37
N ARG A 110 3.96 2.71 -10.96
CA ARG A 110 3.54 4.06 -10.57
C ARG A 110 2.42 4.54 -11.47
N LEU A 111 1.38 5.09 -10.86
CA LEU A 111 0.18 5.53 -11.58
C LEU A 111 0.30 6.96 -12.12
N ILE A 112 1.46 7.57 -12.02
CA ILE A 112 1.76 8.87 -12.63
C ILE A 112 3.07 8.81 -13.40
N THR A 113 3.21 9.71 -14.37
CA THR A 113 4.46 9.87 -15.13
C THR A 113 5.41 10.79 -14.38
N SER A 114 6.69 10.78 -14.77
CA SER A 114 7.74 11.58 -14.17
C SER A 114 7.69 13.08 -14.54
N LYS A 115 6.72 13.46 -15.33
CA LYS A 115 6.55 14.88 -15.68
C LYS A 115 5.92 15.69 -14.57
#